data_54b71c445147a2663f2d6d88d6f7c9b4
#
_entry.id   54b71c445147a2663f2d6d88d6f7c9b4
#
_cell.length_a   1.000
_cell.length_b   1.000
_cell.length_c   1.000
_cell.angle_alpha   90.00
_cell.angle_beta   90.00
_cell.angle_gamma   90.00
#
_symmetry.space_group_name_H-M   'P 1'
#
loop_
_entity.id
_entity.type
_entity.pdbx_description
1 polymer ?
#
loop_
_entity_poly.entity_id
_entity_poly.type
_entity_poly.pdbx_seq_one_letter_code
_entity_poly.pdbx_strand_id
1 'polypeptide(L)'
;MGINTANVTNFNLTVDELLKDKNQKFYLKDKYLDTIVELKKGINYTFFTTQEPLSKGENRFSIIQLLENKELVSLEKFQMKAFPNPTANNLNIQYTLDKEQTALINITNTEGKSIVKRKIINAKIINEIFFLNRLPSGIYTIELNFETGKICQQLFKL
;
A
#
# COMPACT_ATOMS: atom_id res chain seq x y z
N MET A 1 24.44 2.25 -40.40
CA MET A 1 23.79 1.52 -39.30
C MET A 1 24.06 2.34 -38.03
N GLY A 2 23.17 3.25 -37.68
CA GLY A 2 23.36 4.15 -36.52
C GLY A 2 23.05 3.39 -35.25
N ILE A 3 24.02 3.34 -34.33
CA ILE A 3 23.83 2.84 -32.96
C ILE A 3 22.97 3.89 -32.27
N ASN A 4 21.72 3.52 -31.99
CA ASN A 4 20.79 4.37 -31.24
C ASN A 4 21.26 4.32 -29.76
N THR A 5 22.04 5.32 -29.34
CA THR A 5 22.40 5.49 -27.94
C THR A 5 21.14 5.84 -27.17
N ALA A 6 20.53 4.85 -26.52
CA ALA A 6 19.42 5.06 -25.61
C ALA A 6 19.82 6.13 -24.59
N ASN A 7 19.04 7.20 -24.47
CA ASN A 7 19.25 8.25 -23.47
C ASN A 7 19.07 7.63 -22.08
N VAL A 8 20.19 7.26 -21.46
CA VAL A 8 20.25 6.77 -20.07
C VAL A 8 20.52 7.96 -19.18
N THR A 9 19.65 8.21 -18.20
CA THR A 9 19.87 9.25 -17.20
C THR A 9 20.12 8.59 -15.86
N ASN A 10 21.24 8.94 -15.22
CA ASN A 10 21.62 8.44 -13.90
C ASN A 10 21.11 9.36 -12.81
N PHE A 11 20.67 8.75 -11.71
CA PHE A 11 20.18 9.43 -10.51
C PHE A 11 20.82 8.81 -9.27
N ASN A 12 20.93 9.62 -8.22
CA ASN A 12 21.35 9.16 -6.90
C ASN A 12 20.24 9.44 -5.89
N LEU A 13 19.90 8.41 -5.09
CA LEU A 13 19.04 8.53 -3.93
C LEU A 13 19.90 8.46 -2.69
N THR A 14 19.85 9.51 -1.88
CA THR A 14 20.60 9.59 -0.61
C THR A 14 19.62 9.62 0.56
N VAL A 15 19.95 8.93 1.64
CA VAL A 15 19.17 8.95 2.88
C VAL A 15 19.87 9.88 3.87
N ASP A 16 19.32 11.07 4.06
CA ASP A 16 19.88 12.09 4.95
C ASP A 16 19.54 11.80 6.41
N GLU A 17 18.31 11.37 6.66
CA GLU A 17 17.83 11.01 7.98
C GLU A 17 16.87 9.84 7.94
N LEU A 18 16.92 9.00 8.97
CA LEU A 18 16.03 7.84 9.12
C LEU A 18 15.55 7.78 10.58
N LEU A 19 14.32 8.18 10.82
CA LEU A 19 13.67 8.04 12.12
C LEU A 19 13.19 6.58 12.26
N LYS A 20 13.85 5.83 13.12
CA LYS A 20 13.54 4.43 13.38
C LYS A 20 13.75 4.06 14.85
N ASP A 21 12.97 3.11 15.33
CA ASP A 21 13.23 2.43 16.60
C ASP A 21 14.43 1.48 16.46
N LYS A 22 15.03 1.12 17.59
CA LYS A 22 16.30 0.34 17.63
C LYS A 22 16.25 -0.98 16.87
N ASN A 23 15.06 -1.59 16.71
CA ASN A 23 14.86 -2.92 16.12
C ASN A 23 14.20 -2.87 14.73
N GLN A 24 14.16 -1.70 14.08
CA GLN A 24 13.56 -1.56 12.76
C GLN A 24 14.64 -1.42 11.69
N LYS A 25 14.53 -2.21 10.62
CA LYS A 25 15.33 -2.07 9.41
C LYS A 25 14.44 -1.76 8.24
N PHE A 26 14.84 -0.80 7.44
CA PHE A 26 14.14 -0.41 6.22
C PHE A 26 15.00 -0.75 5.02
N TYR A 27 14.35 -1.16 3.94
CA TYR A 27 14.98 -1.50 2.68
C TYR A 27 14.26 -0.79 1.54
N LEU A 28 15.03 -0.32 0.57
CA LEU A 28 14.54 0.12 -0.73
C LEU A 28 14.49 -1.08 -1.67
N LYS A 29 13.34 -1.37 -2.24
CA LYS A 29 13.21 -2.33 -3.35
C LYS A 29 13.07 -1.55 -4.64
N ASP A 30 14.01 -1.74 -5.57
CA ASP A 30 13.92 -1.29 -6.96
C ASP A 30 13.34 -2.44 -7.80
N LYS A 31 12.10 -2.30 -8.22
CA LYS A 31 11.38 -3.33 -8.98
C LYS A 31 11.90 -3.47 -10.41
N TYR A 32 12.49 -2.42 -10.96
CA TYR A 32 13.04 -2.46 -12.32
C TYR A 32 14.36 -3.22 -12.37
N LEU A 33 15.24 -3.03 -11.38
CA LEU A 33 16.51 -3.72 -11.28
C LEU A 33 16.44 -4.99 -10.42
N ASP A 34 15.27 -5.33 -9.87
CA ASP A 34 15.04 -6.43 -8.91
C ASP A 34 16.07 -6.45 -7.77
N THR A 35 16.37 -5.26 -7.24
CA THR A 35 17.40 -5.06 -6.22
C THR A 35 16.79 -4.58 -4.92
N ILE A 36 17.34 -5.05 -3.79
CA ILE A 36 16.95 -4.63 -2.45
C ILE A 36 18.17 -4.06 -1.74
N VAL A 37 18.06 -2.83 -1.23
CA VAL A 37 19.15 -2.11 -0.56
C VAL A 37 18.70 -1.68 0.84
N GLU A 38 19.48 -2.01 1.88
CA GLU A 38 19.18 -1.55 3.24
C GLU A 38 19.35 -0.03 3.36
N LEU A 39 18.30 0.64 3.85
CA LEU A 39 18.31 2.08 4.07
C LEU A 39 19.00 2.41 5.41
N LYS A 40 20.14 3.09 5.31
CA LYS A 40 20.90 3.63 6.45
C LYS A 40 21.22 5.09 6.17
N LYS A 41 21.41 5.89 7.21
CA LYS A 41 21.88 7.26 7.06
C LYS A 41 23.17 7.29 6.23
N GLY A 42 23.21 8.16 5.22
CA GLY A 42 24.35 8.33 4.34
C GLY A 42 24.50 7.31 3.22
N ILE A 43 23.53 6.36 3.08
CA ILE A 43 23.57 5.48 1.91
C ILE A 43 23.29 6.27 0.64
N ASN A 44 24.00 5.92 -0.42
CA ASN A 44 23.82 6.48 -1.74
C ASN A 44 23.49 5.34 -2.72
N TYR A 45 22.26 5.31 -3.21
CA TYR A 45 21.80 4.33 -4.19
C TYR A 45 21.73 4.98 -5.57
N THR A 46 22.62 4.55 -6.47
CA THR A 46 22.66 5.02 -7.85
C THR A 46 21.76 4.16 -8.73
N PHE A 47 20.88 4.77 -9.50
CA PHE A 47 20.02 4.09 -10.45
C PHE A 47 19.93 4.89 -11.75
N PHE A 48 19.45 4.23 -12.81
CA PHE A 48 19.28 4.85 -14.12
C PHE A 48 17.85 4.71 -14.62
N THR A 49 17.47 5.60 -15.50
CA THR A 49 16.22 5.50 -16.27
C THR A 49 16.54 5.34 -17.74
N THR A 50 15.70 4.60 -18.44
CA THR A 50 15.73 4.38 -19.88
C THR A 50 14.44 4.88 -20.52
N GLN A 51 14.22 4.57 -21.78
CA GLN A 51 12.94 4.84 -22.43
C GLN A 51 11.82 3.88 -22.02
N GLU A 52 12.15 2.78 -21.34
CA GLU A 52 11.17 1.81 -20.85
C GLU A 52 10.28 2.42 -19.76
N PRO A 53 8.95 2.27 -19.85
CA PRO A 53 8.03 2.81 -18.85
C PRO A 53 8.29 2.30 -17.44
N LEU A 54 8.71 1.03 -17.28
CA LEU A 54 9.01 0.42 -15.98
C LEU A 54 10.28 0.97 -15.33
N SER A 55 11.20 1.58 -16.10
CA SER A 55 12.39 2.25 -15.56
C SER A 55 12.07 3.59 -14.91
N LYS A 56 10.87 4.12 -15.15
CA LYS A 56 10.35 5.41 -14.68
C LYS A 56 9.05 5.18 -13.90
N GLY A 57 8.65 6.19 -13.13
CA GLY A 57 7.34 6.22 -12.51
C GLY A 57 7.30 5.81 -11.04
N GLU A 58 6.16 6.10 -10.44
CA GLU A 58 5.92 6.04 -9.00
C GLU A 58 5.97 4.60 -8.45
N ASN A 59 5.74 3.61 -9.29
CA ASN A 59 5.67 2.20 -8.88
C ASN A 59 7.02 1.47 -8.94
N ARG A 60 8.10 2.13 -9.37
CA ARG A 60 9.42 1.52 -9.48
C ARG A 60 9.99 1.17 -8.10
N PHE A 61 9.87 2.10 -7.16
CA PHE A 61 10.46 1.96 -5.83
C PHE A 61 9.41 1.63 -4.78
N SER A 62 9.78 0.80 -3.83
CA SER A 62 9.00 0.56 -2.62
C SER A 62 9.91 0.45 -1.40
N ILE A 63 9.42 0.92 -0.25
CA ILE A 63 10.11 0.76 1.02
C ILE A 63 9.57 -0.49 1.71
N ILE A 64 10.49 -1.34 2.18
CA ILE A 64 10.19 -2.56 2.91
C ILE A 64 10.73 -2.39 4.32
N GLN A 65 9.92 -2.72 5.32
CA GLN A 65 10.35 -2.76 6.72
C GLN A 65 10.57 -4.21 7.16
N LEU A 66 11.73 -4.48 7.76
CA LEU A 66 11.99 -5.72 8.50
C LEU A 66 11.91 -5.44 10.00
N LEU A 67 11.11 -6.23 10.69
CA LEU A 67 11.20 -6.38 12.14
C LEU A 67 12.17 -7.55 12.40
N GLU A 68 13.20 -7.34 13.22
CA GLU A 68 14.10 -8.43 13.64
C GLU A 68 13.25 -9.54 14.26
N ASN A 69 13.19 -10.69 13.60
CA ASN A 69 12.46 -11.93 13.86
C ASN A 69 11.25 -12.25 12.95
N LYS A 70 11.00 -11.53 11.86
CA LYS A 70 9.96 -11.95 10.89
C LYS A 70 10.39 -11.70 9.45
N GLU A 71 9.91 -12.58 8.56
CA GLU A 71 10.09 -12.55 7.10
C GLU A 71 9.87 -11.15 6.51
N LEU A 72 10.56 -10.86 5.40
CA LEU A 72 10.37 -9.68 4.54
C LEU A 72 8.87 -9.42 4.30
N VAL A 73 8.30 -8.51 5.07
CA VAL A 73 6.92 -8.08 4.86
C VAL A 73 6.97 -6.81 4.02
N SER A 74 6.66 -6.92 2.73
CA SER A 74 6.49 -5.72 1.91
C SER A 74 5.36 -4.87 2.48
N LEU A 75 5.53 -3.55 2.52
CA LEU A 75 4.46 -2.62 2.95
C LEU A 75 3.20 -2.74 2.09
N GLU A 76 3.30 -3.34 0.90
CA GLU A 76 2.16 -3.72 0.07
C GLU A 76 1.21 -4.71 0.78
N LYS A 77 1.72 -5.50 1.75
CA LYS A 77 0.91 -6.44 2.55
C LYS A 77 -0.04 -5.73 3.52
N PHE A 78 0.24 -4.48 3.87
CA PHE A 78 -0.58 -3.69 4.82
C PHE A 78 -1.47 -2.66 4.12
N GLN A 79 -1.60 -2.73 2.79
CA GLN A 79 -2.53 -1.88 2.06
C GLN A 79 -3.88 -2.58 1.96
N MET A 80 -4.92 -1.90 2.44
CA MET A 80 -6.29 -2.32 2.20
C MET A 80 -6.58 -2.20 0.70
N LYS A 81 -7.04 -3.29 0.09
CA LYS A 81 -7.51 -3.30 -1.30
C LYS A 81 -9.02 -3.27 -1.30
N ALA A 82 -9.58 -2.20 -1.81
CA ALA A 82 -11.02 -2.06 -2.01
C ALA A 82 -11.30 -1.94 -3.51
N PHE A 83 -11.95 -2.95 -4.09
CA PHE A 83 -12.15 -3.01 -5.54
C PHE A 83 -13.48 -3.70 -5.94
N PRO A 84 -14.05 -3.37 -7.11
CA PRO A 84 -13.68 -2.24 -7.96
C PRO A 84 -13.90 -0.90 -7.26
N ASN A 85 -13.09 0.09 -7.60
CA ASN A 85 -13.28 1.46 -7.13
C ASN A 85 -12.90 2.42 -8.30
N PRO A 86 -13.86 3.07 -8.95
CA PRO A 86 -15.30 3.16 -8.62
C PRO A 86 -16.09 1.84 -8.71
N THR A 87 -17.21 1.77 -7.96
CA THR A 87 -18.10 0.61 -7.97
C THR A 87 -19.55 1.00 -8.22
N ALA A 88 -20.28 0.16 -8.98
CA ALA A 88 -21.72 0.31 -9.15
C ALA A 88 -22.52 -0.47 -8.08
N ASN A 89 -22.12 -1.71 -7.77
CA ASN A 89 -22.95 -2.59 -6.92
C ASN A 89 -22.15 -3.29 -5.82
N ASN A 90 -21.04 -3.92 -6.17
CA ASN A 90 -20.30 -4.79 -5.26
C ASN A 90 -18.91 -4.20 -4.97
N LEU A 91 -18.50 -4.29 -3.72
CA LEU A 91 -17.19 -3.88 -3.25
C LEU A 91 -16.54 -5.05 -2.53
N ASN A 92 -15.35 -5.45 -2.97
CA ASN A 92 -14.51 -6.40 -2.27
C ASN A 92 -13.50 -5.63 -1.44
N ILE A 93 -13.33 -6.02 -0.18
CA ILE A 93 -12.32 -5.47 0.72
C ILE A 93 -11.38 -6.59 1.13
N GLN A 94 -10.10 -6.44 0.83
CA GLN A 94 -9.05 -7.38 1.19
C GLN A 94 -7.99 -6.68 2.04
N TYR A 95 -7.60 -7.33 3.13
CA TYR A 95 -6.53 -6.88 4.00
C TYR A 95 -5.93 -8.05 4.78
N THR A 96 -4.62 -7.99 5.05
CA THR A 96 -3.94 -8.96 5.90
C THR A 96 -3.47 -8.26 7.17
N LEU A 97 -3.97 -8.72 8.31
CA LEU A 97 -3.56 -8.26 9.64
C LEU A 97 -2.22 -8.91 10.04
N ASP A 98 -1.48 -8.26 10.91
CA ASP A 98 -0.22 -8.77 11.48
C ASP A 98 -0.41 -10.05 12.30
N LYS A 99 -1.52 -10.11 13.04
CA LYS A 99 -1.95 -11.24 13.87
C LYS A 99 -3.46 -11.46 13.76
N GLU A 100 -3.93 -12.58 14.28
CA GLU A 100 -5.37 -12.79 14.46
C GLU A 100 -5.91 -11.81 15.49
N GLN A 101 -6.92 -11.04 15.09
CA GLN A 101 -7.56 -10.05 15.94
C GLN A 101 -8.96 -9.72 15.40
N THR A 102 -9.74 -9.03 16.23
CA THR A 102 -11.02 -8.49 15.80
C THR A 102 -10.81 -7.22 14.99
N ALA A 103 -11.49 -7.11 13.85
CA ALA A 103 -11.52 -5.93 13.01
C ALA A 103 -12.94 -5.43 12.81
N LEU A 104 -13.08 -4.14 12.56
CA LEU A 104 -14.35 -3.48 12.27
C LEU A 104 -14.22 -2.70 10.97
N ILE A 105 -14.98 -3.12 9.95
CA ILE A 105 -15.16 -2.37 8.72
C ILE A 105 -16.35 -1.43 8.88
N ASN A 106 -16.15 -0.15 8.60
CA ASN A 106 -17.17 0.87 8.61
C ASN A 106 -17.14 1.65 7.29
N ILE A 107 -18.28 1.81 6.62
CA ILE A 107 -18.41 2.65 5.44
C ILE A 107 -19.27 3.85 5.83
N THR A 108 -18.70 5.03 5.69
CA THR A 108 -19.36 6.31 6.06
C THR A 108 -19.59 7.17 4.82
N ASN A 109 -20.62 8.02 4.88
CA ASN A 109 -20.83 9.08 3.89
C ASN A 109 -19.95 10.31 4.19
N THR A 110 -20.06 11.33 3.37
CA THR A 110 -19.29 12.59 3.50
C THR A 110 -19.61 13.37 4.79
N GLU A 111 -20.76 13.13 5.42
CA GLU A 111 -21.15 13.72 6.72
C GLU A 111 -20.59 12.93 7.91
N GLY A 112 -19.85 11.83 7.67
CA GLY A 112 -19.33 10.95 8.71
C GLY A 112 -20.37 9.96 9.28
N LYS A 113 -21.58 9.91 8.71
CA LYS A 113 -22.62 8.97 9.13
C LYS A 113 -22.25 7.56 8.67
N SER A 114 -22.24 6.62 9.61
CA SER A 114 -22.04 5.20 9.31
C SER A 114 -23.22 4.61 8.54
N ILE A 115 -22.95 4.09 7.36
CA ILE A 115 -23.95 3.49 6.48
C ILE A 115 -23.90 1.96 6.55
N VAL A 116 -22.68 1.40 6.59
CA VAL A 116 -22.45 -0.04 6.69
C VAL A 116 -21.42 -0.28 7.77
N LYS A 117 -21.68 -1.26 8.64
CA LYS A 117 -20.78 -1.66 9.71
C LYS A 117 -20.70 -3.19 9.75
N ARG A 118 -19.50 -3.75 9.76
CA ARG A 118 -19.28 -5.19 9.87
C ARG A 118 -18.12 -5.50 10.80
N LYS A 119 -18.39 -6.29 11.82
CA LYS A 119 -17.38 -6.81 12.75
C LYS A 119 -16.91 -8.16 12.27
N ILE A 120 -15.59 -8.35 12.22
CA ILE A 120 -14.91 -9.59 11.83
C ILE A 120 -14.13 -10.06 13.06
N ILE A 121 -14.38 -11.28 13.49
CA ILE A 121 -13.84 -11.81 14.74
C ILE A 121 -12.71 -12.78 14.41
N ASN A 122 -11.59 -12.66 15.12
CA ASN A 122 -10.45 -13.59 15.05
C ASN A 122 -9.97 -13.86 13.63
N ALA A 123 -9.81 -12.79 12.84
CA ALA A 123 -9.32 -12.88 11.49
C ALA A 123 -7.87 -12.40 11.39
N LYS A 124 -7.07 -13.10 10.62
CA LYS A 124 -5.76 -12.65 10.12
C LYS A 124 -5.85 -12.15 8.70
N ILE A 125 -6.74 -12.75 7.91
CA ILE A 125 -7.01 -12.36 6.53
C ILE A 125 -8.47 -11.91 6.47
N ILE A 126 -8.68 -10.70 5.97
CA ILE A 126 -9.99 -10.12 5.71
C ILE A 126 -10.23 -10.21 4.21
N ASN A 127 -11.34 -10.81 3.83
CA ASN A 127 -11.80 -10.90 2.45
C ASN A 127 -13.33 -10.82 2.48
N GLU A 128 -13.85 -9.59 2.37
CA GLU A 128 -15.26 -9.29 2.57
C GLU A 128 -15.88 -8.67 1.33
N ILE A 129 -17.12 -9.07 1.04
CA ILE A 129 -17.91 -8.51 -0.05
C ILE A 129 -19.07 -7.71 0.53
N PHE A 130 -19.23 -6.49 0.06
CA PHE A 130 -20.33 -5.59 0.39
C PHE A 130 -21.20 -5.32 -0.82
N PHE A 131 -22.51 -5.44 -0.64
CA PHE A 131 -23.51 -5.10 -1.65
C PHE A 131 -23.97 -3.67 -1.41
N LEU A 132 -23.61 -2.77 -2.33
CA LEU A 132 -23.84 -1.34 -2.21
C LEU A 132 -24.93 -0.81 -3.15
N ASN A 133 -25.71 -1.70 -3.74
CA ASN A 133 -26.76 -1.40 -4.73
C ASN A 133 -27.87 -0.46 -4.20
N ARG A 134 -28.02 -0.36 -2.87
CA ARG A 134 -29.00 0.51 -2.23
C ARG A 134 -28.44 1.88 -1.84
N LEU A 135 -27.15 2.08 -2.02
CA LEU A 135 -26.51 3.36 -1.71
C LEU A 135 -26.61 4.32 -2.89
N PRO A 136 -26.89 5.59 -2.65
CA PRO A 136 -26.80 6.63 -3.67
C PRO A 136 -25.41 6.73 -4.28
N SER A 137 -25.33 7.21 -5.52
CA SER A 137 -24.05 7.57 -6.12
C SER A 137 -23.38 8.68 -5.32
N GLY A 138 -22.08 8.60 -5.12
CA GLY A 138 -21.36 9.57 -4.31
C GLY A 138 -20.04 9.06 -3.76
N ILE A 139 -19.44 9.88 -2.90
CA ILE A 139 -18.17 9.58 -2.23
C ILE A 139 -18.46 9.05 -0.84
N TYR A 140 -17.78 7.95 -0.50
CA TYR A 140 -17.83 7.32 0.81
C TYR A 140 -16.40 7.11 1.32
N THR A 141 -16.25 6.88 2.61
CA THR A 141 -15.01 6.50 3.24
C THR A 141 -15.13 5.10 3.82
N ILE A 142 -14.22 4.22 3.43
CA ILE A 142 -14.06 2.90 4.03
C ILE A 142 -13.05 3.05 5.17
N GLU A 143 -13.42 2.62 6.35
CA GLU A 143 -12.56 2.56 7.53
C GLU A 143 -12.42 1.12 7.98
N LEU A 144 -11.21 0.63 8.10
CA LEU A 144 -10.88 -0.63 8.75
C LEU A 144 -10.18 -0.32 10.06
N ASN A 145 -10.84 -0.62 11.18
CA ASN A 145 -10.32 -0.42 12.53
C ASN A 145 -9.96 -1.77 13.13
N PHE A 146 -8.80 -1.88 13.77
CA PHE A 146 -8.30 -3.07 14.46
C PHE A 146 -7.46 -2.66 15.68
N GLU A 147 -7.07 -3.60 16.53
CA GLU A 147 -6.42 -3.28 17.82
C GLU A 147 -5.19 -2.37 17.70
N THR A 148 -4.39 -2.58 16.65
CA THR A 148 -3.11 -1.90 16.46
C THR A 148 -3.18 -0.69 15.55
N GLY A 149 -4.37 -0.39 14.97
CA GLY A 149 -4.47 0.73 14.05
C GLY A 149 -5.79 0.90 13.33
N LYS A 150 -5.77 1.85 12.41
CA LYS A 150 -6.88 2.21 11.53
C LYS A 150 -6.35 2.51 10.13
N ILE A 151 -7.07 2.05 9.12
CA ILE A 151 -6.82 2.34 7.72
C ILE A 151 -8.07 2.93 7.10
N CYS A 152 -7.91 3.95 6.26
CA CYS A 152 -8.99 4.60 5.54
C CYS A 152 -8.71 4.63 4.04
N GLN A 153 -9.76 4.45 3.24
CA GLN A 153 -9.70 4.58 1.79
C GLN A 153 -10.98 5.23 1.26
N GLN A 154 -10.86 6.12 0.28
CA GLN A 154 -12.03 6.65 -0.42
C GLN A 154 -12.65 5.61 -1.34
N LEU A 155 -13.97 5.64 -1.42
CA LEU A 155 -14.80 4.83 -2.30
C LEU A 155 -15.68 5.74 -3.15
N PHE A 156 -15.64 5.53 -4.46
CA PHE A 156 -16.51 6.21 -5.43
C PHE A 156 -17.64 5.24 -5.84
N LYS A 157 -18.85 5.56 -5.43
CA LYS A 157 -20.07 4.81 -5.81
C LYS A 157 -20.71 5.48 -7.03
N LEU A 158 -20.91 4.69 -8.09
CA LEU A 158 -21.58 5.11 -9.32
C LEU A 158 -23.09 5.00 -9.22
#